data_7a71cc5f5a11a210a5236f5a24703cb2
#
_entry.id   7a71cc5f5a11a210a5236f5a24703cb2
#
_cell.length_a   1.000
_cell.length_b   1.000
_cell.length_c   1.000
_cell.angle_alpha   90.00
_cell.angle_beta   90.00
_cell.angle_gamma   90.00
#
_symmetry.space_group_name_H-M   'P 1'
#
loop_
_entity.id
_entity.type
_entity.pdbx_description
1 polymer ?
#
loop_
_entity_poly.entity_id
_entity_poly.type
_entity_poly.pdbx_seq_one_letter_code
_entity_poly.pdbx_strand_id
1 'polypeptide(L)'
;NDGLLDYYDDDDDGDNVPTINELGPDFLEGISEFPLDTDGDLIPDYFDVDDDNDSVLTRYEDANGDLDPTNDFTVSNIPDYLNENITNNNTIDQYKIHTYQLTSDIELIINNLILVNGTEQITKETMVLGNQNNIINGTFSLTPEF
;
A
#
# COMPACT_ATOMS: atom_id res chain seq x y z
N ASN A 1 -5.55 13.50 -1.17
CA ASN A 1 -4.75 13.04 -2.32
C ASN A 1 -3.52 13.94 -2.47
N ASP A 2 -2.35 13.40 -2.32
CA ASP A 2 -1.03 14.03 -2.30
C ASP A 2 -0.41 14.20 -3.70
N GLY A 3 -1.17 13.84 -4.74
CA GLY A 3 -0.79 13.96 -6.15
C GLY A 3 -0.08 12.75 -6.74
N LEU A 4 0.10 11.68 -5.97
CA LEU A 4 0.55 10.40 -6.50
C LEU A 4 -0.59 9.68 -7.24
N LEU A 5 -0.24 8.67 -8.01
CA LEU A 5 -1.21 7.82 -8.71
C LEU A 5 -1.38 6.51 -7.94
N ASP A 6 -2.60 6.08 -7.71
CA ASP A 6 -3.00 4.93 -6.88
C ASP A 6 -2.15 3.65 -7.07
N TYR A 7 -1.60 3.40 -8.27
CA TYR A 7 -0.81 2.18 -8.55
C TYR A 7 0.61 2.20 -7.97
N TYR A 8 1.07 3.32 -7.47
CA TYR A 8 2.33 3.48 -6.73
C TYR A 8 2.18 4.48 -5.56
N ASP A 9 0.95 4.63 -5.08
CA ASP A 9 0.62 5.31 -3.86
C ASP A 9 0.30 4.25 -2.81
N ASP A 10 0.88 4.31 -1.65
CA ASP A 10 0.59 3.41 -0.54
C ASP A 10 -0.15 4.13 0.61
N ASP A 11 -0.62 5.36 0.33
CA ASP A 11 -1.35 6.25 1.23
C ASP A 11 -2.33 7.09 0.39
N ASP A 12 -3.48 6.49 0.00
CA ASP A 12 -4.38 7.01 -1.06
C ASP A 12 -4.97 8.39 -0.78
N ASP A 13 -5.14 8.81 0.46
CA ASP A 13 -5.68 10.13 0.84
C ASP A 13 -4.60 11.12 1.34
N GLY A 14 -3.41 10.62 1.66
CA GLY A 14 -2.26 11.43 2.04
C GLY A 14 -2.32 11.93 3.49
N ASP A 15 -2.73 11.08 4.39
CA ASP A 15 -2.84 11.40 5.80
C ASP A 15 -1.70 10.83 6.66
N ASN A 16 -0.72 10.16 6.04
CA ASN A 16 0.43 9.47 6.62
C ASN A 16 0.12 8.09 7.24
N VAL A 17 -1.09 7.59 7.09
CA VAL A 17 -1.44 6.21 7.40
C VAL A 17 -1.42 5.39 6.09
N PRO A 18 -0.66 4.31 5.99
CA PRO A 18 -0.69 3.49 4.78
C PRO A 18 -2.06 2.85 4.54
N THR A 19 -2.58 2.94 3.31
CA THR A 19 -3.86 2.34 2.88
C THR A 19 -4.06 0.91 3.40
N ILE A 20 -3.00 0.09 3.43
CA ILE A 20 -3.09 -1.30 3.92
C ILE A 20 -3.51 -1.39 5.39
N ASN A 21 -3.21 -0.38 6.22
CA ASN A 21 -3.58 -0.34 7.63
C ASN A 21 -5.04 0.07 7.83
N GLU A 22 -5.60 0.77 6.86
CA GLU A 22 -6.95 1.33 6.88
C GLU A 22 -8.00 0.41 6.24
N LEU A 23 -7.57 -0.63 5.54
CA LEU A 23 -8.51 -1.63 4.99
C LEU A 23 -9.20 -2.46 6.08
N GLY A 24 -8.57 -2.54 7.25
CA GLY A 24 -9.05 -3.34 8.36
C GLY A 24 -8.84 -4.86 8.20
N PRO A 25 -8.67 -5.58 9.31
CA PRO A 25 -8.35 -7.01 9.28
C PRO A 25 -9.45 -7.87 8.66
N ASP A 26 -10.71 -7.55 8.91
CA ASP A 26 -11.84 -8.32 8.41
C ASP A 26 -11.96 -8.25 6.88
N PHE A 27 -11.64 -7.10 6.29
CA PHE A 27 -11.59 -6.95 4.83
C PHE A 27 -10.40 -7.73 4.25
N LEU A 28 -9.23 -7.60 4.84
CA LEU A 28 -8.02 -8.29 4.39
C LEU A 28 -8.12 -9.81 4.49
N GLU A 29 -8.87 -10.33 5.46
CA GLU A 29 -9.15 -11.76 5.62
C GLU A 29 -10.34 -12.24 4.77
N GLY A 30 -11.02 -11.35 4.04
CA GLY A 30 -12.20 -11.67 3.23
C GLY A 30 -13.45 -12.00 4.05
N ILE A 31 -13.52 -11.54 5.28
CA ILE A 31 -14.67 -11.68 6.19
C ILE A 31 -15.68 -10.57 5.91
N SER A 32 -15.21 -9.35 5.71
CA SER A 32 -16.02 -8.20 5.28
C SER A 32 -15.93 -7.99 3.77
N GLU A 33 -17.03 -7.55 3.16
CA GLU A 33 -17.07 -7.08 1.77
C GLU A 33 -16.67 -5.59 1.67
N PHE A 34 -16.57 -4.90 2.80
CA PHE A 34 -16.29 -3.48 2.90
C PHE A 34 -15.04 -3.24 3.73
N PRO A 35 -14.16 -2.30 3.32
CA PRO A 35 -13.04 -1.86 4.13
C PRO A 35 -13.50 -1.15 5.42
N LEU A 36 -12.55 -0.77 6.25
CA LEU A 36 -12.82 -0.04 7.49
C LEU A 36 -13.44 1.33 7.17
N ASP A 37 -14.38 1.75 8.00
CA ASP A 37 -15.08 3.04 8.00
C ASP A 37 -15.37 3.33 9.48
N THR A 38 -14.45 4.04 10.11
CA THR A 38 -14.40 4.17 11.58
C THR A 38 -15.50 5.07 12.12
N ASP A 39 -15.82 6.18 11.47
CA ASP A 39 -16.87 7.11 11.89
C ASP A 39 -18.26 6.75 11.33
N GLY A 40 -18.33 5.90 10.30
CA GLY A 40 -19.58 5.40 9.70
C GLY A 40 -20.24 6.38 8.74
N ASP A 41 -19.50 7.30 8.15
CA ASP A 41 -20.02 8.30 7.22
C ASP A 41 -20.15 7.80 5.78
N LEU A 42 -19.69 6.57 5.48
CA LEU A 42 -19.67 5.89 4.19
C LEU A 42 -18.47 6.26 3.30
N ILE A 43 -17.51 6.99 3.80
CA ILE A 43 -16.19 7.12 3.21
C ILE A 43 -15.30 6.12 3.96
N PRO A 44 -14.68 5.16 3.31
CA PRO A 44 -13.73 4.27 3.99
C PRO A 44 -12.49 5.05 4.46
N ASP A 45 -11.90 4.63 5.58
CA ASP A 45 -10.76 5.30 6.21
C ASP A 45 -9.64 5.59 5.18
N TYR A 46 -9.31 4.67 4.28
CA TYR A 46 -8.26 4.86 3.26
C TYR A 46 -8.56 5.94 2.20
N PHE A 47 -9.70 6.60 2.24
CA PHE A 47 -10.09 7.75 1.44
C PHE A 47 -10.57 8.93 2.28
N ASP A 48 -10.61 8.76 3.61
CA ASP A 48 -10.99 9.80 4.53
C ASP A 48 -9.72 10.39 5.19
N VAL A 49 -9.62 11.67 5.27
CA VAL A 49 -8.49 12.37 5.90
C VAL A 49 -8.74 12.71 7.38
N ASP A 50 -9.91 12.30 7.92
CA ASP A 50 -10.37 12.54 9.30
C ASP A 50 -11.18 11.31 9.75
N ASP A 51 -10.48 10.18 9.95
CA ASP A 51 -11.04 8.84 10.07
C ASP A 51 -12.08 8.67 11.19
N ASP A 52 -11.95 9.40 12.28
CA ASP A 52 -12.87 9.33 13.42
C ASP A 52 -13.82 10.54 13.53
N ASN A 53 -13.69 11.51 12.58
CA ASN A 53 -14.52 12.68 12.42
C ASN A 53 -14.60 13.56 13.70
N ASP A 54 -13.47 13.69 14.39
CA ASP A 54 -13.35 14.58 15.56
C ASP A 54 -13.01 16.02 15.18
N SER A 55 -12.82 16.30 13.87
CA SER A 55 -12.42 17.57 13.26
C SER A 55 -10.92 17.89 13.37
N VAL A 56 -10.10 16.95 13.74
CA VAL A 56 -8.66 16.95 13.56
C VAL A 56 -8.32 15.98 12.43
N LEU A 57 -7.56 16.40 11.46
CA LEU A 57 -7.17 15.48 10.38
C LEU A 57 -6.22 14.42 10.93
N THR A 58 -6.39 13.17 10.53
CA THR A 58 -5.62 12.00 10.92
C THR A 58 -4.11 12.25 10.97
N ARG A 59 -3.53 12.92 9.95
CA ARG A 59 -2.11 13.29 9.91
C ARG A 59 -1.65 14.23 11.03
N TYR A 60 -2.56 14.98 11.65
CA TYR A 60 -2.25 15.90 12.74
C TYR A 60 -2.34 15.24 14.11
N GLU A 61 -2.79 14.02 14.18
CA GLU A 61 -2.87 13.23 15.39
C GLU A 61 -1.60 12.41 15.68
N ASP A 62 -0.56 12.65 14.93
CA ASP A 62 0.80 12.17 15.17
C ASP A 62 1.39 12.91 16.40
N ALA A 63 1.22 12.35 17.59
CA ALA A 63 1.58 12.99 18.84
C ALA A 63 3.09 13.06 19.07
N ASN A 64 3.84 12.16 18.48
CA ASN A 64 5.29 12.07 18.63
C ASN A 64 6.06 12.78 17.50
N GLY A 65 5.41 13.11 16.37
CA GLY A 65 5.97 13.83 15.23
C GLY A 65 6.89 12.98 14.35
N ASP A 66 6.64 11.67 14.28
CA ASP A 66 7.45 10.75 13.47
C ASP A 66 6.85 10.42 12.10
N LEU A 67 5.74 11.09 11.74
CA LEU A 67 4.96 10.90 10.52
C LEU A 67 4.26 9.54 10.45
N ASP A 68 3.84 9.02 11.60
CA ASP A 68 3.16 7.74 11.71
C ASP A 68 2.06 7.78 12.79
N PRO A 69 0.85 8.28 12.49
CA PRO A 69 -0.25 8.34 13.45
C PRO A 69 -0.63 6.97 14.03
N THR A 70 -0.29 5.88 13.34
CA THR A 70 -0.66 4.52 13.75
C THR A 70 -0.04 4.06 15.05
N ASN A 71 1.02 4.71 15.49
CA ASN A 71 1.77 4.33 16.69
C ASN A 71 1.48 5.21 17.92
N ASP A 72 0.59 6.18 17.81
CA ASP A 72 0.22 7.10 18.88
C ASP A 72 -1.05 6.64 19.60
N PHE A 73 -0.95 6.52 20.92
CA PHE A 73 -2.01 5.99 21.78
C PHE A 73 -2.10 6.77 23.09
N THR A 74 -3.05 7.66 23.22
CA THR A 74 -3.38 8.31 24.50
C THR A 74 -4.17 7.37 25.39
N VAL A 75 -5.06 6.57 24.82
CA VAL A 75 -5.81 5.51 25.49
C VAL A 75 -5.35 4.16 24.94
N SER A 76 -5.06 3.21 25.82
CA SER A 76 -4.55 1.90 25.40
C SER A 76 -5.48 1.16 24.45
N ASN A 77 -4.94 0.60 23.40
CA ASN A 77 -5.52 -0.29 22.36
C ASN A 77 -6.29 0.38 21.22
N ILE A 78 -6.47 1.68 21.18
CA ILE A 78 -7.05 2.40 20.06
C ILE A 78 -6.05 3.49 19.69
N PRO A 79 -5.54 3.55 18.47
CA PRO A 79 -4.76 4.69 18.00
C PRO A 79 -5.55 5.99 18.14
N ASP A 80 -4.85 7.09 18.37
CA ASP A 80 -5.52 8.38 18.60
C ASP A 80 -6.37 8.79 17.39
N TYR A 81 -5.88 8.57 16.16
CA TYR A 81 -6.56 8.90 14.91
C TYR A 81 -7.84 8.07 14.62
N LEU A 82 -8.14 7.05 15.40
CA LEU A 82 -9.38 6.25 15.32
C LEU A 82 -10.28 6.47 16.55
N ASN A 83 -10.07 7.52 17.33
CA ASN A 83 -10.75 7.72 18.60
C ASN A 83 -11.30 9.13 18.75
N GLU A 84 -12.53 9.35 18.35
CA GLU A 84 -13.27 10.63 18.39
C GLU A 84 -13.21 11.43 19.71
N ASN A 85 -12.72 10.83 20.79
CA ASN A 85 -12.58 11.48 22.09
C ASN A 85 -11.16 12.01 22.35
N ILE A 86 -10.23 11.82 21.42
CA ILE A 86 -8.85 12.28 21.48
C ILE A 86 -8.63 13.28 20.34
N THR A 87 -8.48 14.52 20.67
CA THR A 87 -8.35 15.63 19.71
C THR A 87 -6.95 16.22 19.74
N ASN A 88 -5.93 15.38 19.70
CA ASN A 88 -4.54 15.82 19.63
C ASN A 88 -4.29 16.47 18.26
N ASN A 89 -3.79 17.70 18.24
CA ASN A 89 -3.57 18.43 17.00
C ASN A 89 -2.13 18.96 16.95
N ASN A 90 -1.29 18.28 16.19
CA ASN A 90 0.09 18.65 15.96
C ASN A 90 0.29 19.24 14.55
N THR A 91 1.31 20.07 14.40
CA THR A 91 1.63 20.62 13.07
C THR A 91 2.52 19.67 12.33
N ILE A 92 1.98 19.03 11.30
CA ILE A 92 2.72 18.21 10.35
C ILE A 92 2.77 18.97 9.01
N ASP A 93 3.95 19.15 8.45
CA ASP A 93 4.20 19.93 7.24
C ASP A 93 4.88 19.12 6.13
N GLN A 94 4.84 17.80 6.22
CA GLN A 94 5.40 16.88 5.25
C GLN A 94 4.68 15.55 5.24
N TYR A 95 4.73 14.87 4.10
CA TYR A 95 4.26 13.50 3.97
C TYR A 95 5.36 12.49 4.33
N LYS A 96 4.93 11.29 4.72
CA LYS A 96 5.80 10.14 4.92
C LYS A 96 6.49 9.76 3.60
N ILE A 97 7.71 9.25 3.68
CA ILE A 97 8.43 8.74 2.52
C ILE A 97 7.91 7.35 2.17
N HIS A 98 7.37 7.21 0.96
CA HIS A 98 6.99 5.90 0.41
C HIS A 98 8.23 5.15 -0.09
N THR A 99 8.40 3.90 0.31
CA THR A 99 9.58 3.11 -0.06
C THR A 99 9.17 1.77 -0.63
N TYR A 100 9.55 1.53 -1.88
CA TYR A 100 9.19 0.34 -2.65
C TYR A 100 10.39 -0.58 -2.84
N GLN A 101 10.15 -1.87 -2.66
CA GLN A 101 11.13 -2.90 -3.00
C GLN A 101 11.01 -3.25 -4.48
N LEU A 102 12.07 -3.01 -5.24
CA LEU A 102 12.14 -3.38 -6.65
C LEU A 102 12.78 -4.74 -6.80
N THR A 103 12.06 -5.67 -7.43
CA THR A 103 12.58 -6.97 -7.83
C THR A 103 12.25 -7.22 -9.30
N SER A 104 13.14 -7.92 -10.03
CA SER A 104 12.83 -8.36 -11.38
C SER A 104 13.37 -9.75 -11.65
N ASP A 105 12.55 -10.51 -12.36
CA ASP A 105 12.88 -11.86 -12.82
C ASP A 105 12.87 -11.90 -14.34
N ILE A 106 13.74 -12.71 -14.94
CA ILE A 106 13.72 -12.97 -16.37
C ILE A 106 13.47 -14.46 -16.59
N GLU A 107 12.50 -14.75 -17.45
CA GLU A 107 12.28 -16.08 -18.00
C GLU A 107 12.51 -16.05 -19.51
N LEU A 108 13.39 -16.95 -19.98
CA LEU A 108 13.66 -17.13 -21.39
C LEU A 108 12.79 -18.25 -21.95
N ILE A 109 11.90 -17.89 -22.87
CA ILE A 109 10.93 -18.80 -23.45
C ILE A 109 11.11 -18.87 -24.97
N ILE A 110 11.06 -20.07 -25.54
CA ILE A 110 10.87 -20.29 -26.98
C ILE A 110 9.42 -20.67 -27.22
N ASN A 111 8.76 -19.93 -28.11
CA ASN A 111 7.42 -20.25 -28.59
C ASN A 111 7.47 -20.89 -29.95
N ASN A 112 6.57 -21.84 -30.20
CA ASN A 112 6.41 -22.54 -31.48
C ASN A 112 7.69 -23.21 -32.00
N LEU A 113 8.41 -23.88 -31.09
CA LEU A 113 9.62 -24.64 -31.47
C LEU A 113 9.23 -25.84 -32.33
N ILE A 114 9.83 -25.94 -33.50
CA ILE A 114 9.71 -27.08 -34.42
C ILE A 114 11.12 -27.63 -34.66
N LEU A 115 11.33 -28.85 -34.23
CA LEU A 115 12.58 -29.59 -34.52
C LEU A 115 12.28 -30.70 -35.52
N VAL A 116 13.06 -30.76 -36.61
CA VAL A 116 12.88 -31.75 -37.66
C VAL A 116 14.15 -32.56 -37.84
N ASN A 117 14.02 -33.88 -37.85
CA ASN A 117 15.09 -34.81 -38.18
C ASN A 117 14.59 -35.82 -39.21
N GLY A 118 14.87 -35.56 -40.47
CA GLY A 118 14.32 -36.33 -41.58
C GLY A 118 12.81 -36.28 -41.67
N THR A 119 12.14 -37.38 -41.44
CA THR A 119 10.65 -37.47 -41.42
C THR A 119 10.05 -37.25 -40.01
N GLU A 120 10.88 -37.19 -38.99
CA GLU A 120 10.43 -37.00 -37.64
C GLU A 120 10.36 -35.49 -37.30
N GLN A 121 9.29 -35.10 -36.63
CA GLN A 121 9.07 -33.73 -36.18
C GLN A 121 8.65 -33.70 -34.71
N ILE A 122 9.30 -32.86 -33.93
CA ILE A 122 8.89 -32.53 -32.57
C ILE A 122 8.42 -31.09 -32.56
N THR A 123 7.21 -30.87 -32.08
CA THR A 123 6.61 -29.55 -31.91
C THR A 123 6.38 -29.28 -30.47
N LYS A 124 6.79 -28.10 -30.00
CA LYS A 124 6.52 -27.56 -28.66
C LYS A 124 5.91 -26.17 -28.81
N GLU A 125 4.70 -25.97 -28.30
CA GLU A 125 4.06 -24.64 -28.29
C GLU A 125 4.87 -23.64 -27.45
N THR A 126 5.33 -24.08 -26.30
CA THR A 126 6.16 -23.28 -25.38
C THR A 126 7.26 -24.16 -24.77
N MET A 127 8.45 -23.65 -24.70
CA MET A 127 9.59 -24.28 -24.03
C MET A 127 10.35 -23.23 -23.23
N VAL A 128 10.39 -23.42 -21.93
CA VAL A 128 11.21 -22.61 -21.01
C VAL A 128 12.64 -23.08 -21.12
N LEU A 129 13.56 -22.19 -21.46
CA LEU A 129 15.01 -22.46 -21.53
C LEU A 129 15.72 -22.22 -20.22
N GLY A 130 15.18 -21.36 -19.39
CA GLY A 130 15.72 -21.04 -18.07
C GLY A 130 15.06 -19.80 -17.50
N ASN A 131 15.27 -19.62 -16.22
CA ASN A 131 14.88 -18.44 -15.50
C ASN A 131 16.05 -17.92 -14.65
N GLN A 132 16.04 -16.64 -14.36
CA GLN A 132 16.91 -16.01 -13.38
C GLN A 132 16.09 -15.01 -12.59
N ASN A 133 16.06 -15.21 -11.27
CA ASN A 133 15.31 -14.42 -10.33
C ASN A 133 16.21 -13.34 -9.70
N ASN A 134 15.60 -12.25 -9.23
CA ASN A 134 16.28 -11.17 -8.51
C ASN A 134 17.43 -10.52 -9.28
N ILE A 135 17.27 -10.31 -10.58
CA ILE A 135 18.30 -9.67 -11.42
C ILE A 135 18.45 -8.21 -11.02
N ILE A 136 17.33 -7.54 -10.76
CA ILE A 136 17.30 -6.24 -10.12
C ILE A 136 16.73 -6.45 -8.71
N ASN A 137 17.46 -5.97 -7.73
CA ASN A 137 17.03 -5.95 -6.34
C ASN A 137 17.51 -4.62 -5.76
N GLY A 138 16.59 -3.76 -5.43
CA GLY A 138 16.87 -2.43 -4.92
C GLY A 138 15.65 -1.79 -4.31
N THR A 139 15.83 -0.60 -3.74
CA THR A 139 14.75 0.22 -3.21
C THR A 139 14.60 1.47 -4.06
N PHE A 140 13.38 1.89 -4.21
CA PHE A 140 13.01 3.19 -4.77
C PHE A 140 12.18 3.92 -3.72
N SER A 141 12.49 5.18 -3.46
CA SER A 141 11.73 6.00 -2.51
C SER A 141 11.19 7.23 -3.19
N LEU A 142 9.97 7.58 -2.84
CA LEU A 142 9.23 8.73 -3.31
C LEU A 142 8.67 9.49 -2.11
N THR A 143 8.78 10.82 -2.12
CA THR A 143 8.11 11.67 -1.14
C THR A 143 7.10 12.51 -1.88
N PRO A 144 5.82 12.44 -1.54
CA PRO A 144 4.79 13.31 -2.11
C PRO A 144 5.10 14.79 -1.88
N GLU A 145 4.55 15.66 -2.72
CA GLU A 145 4.64 17.12 -2.52
C GLU A 145 3.51 17.56 -1.56
N PHE A 146 3.89 18.21 -0.45
CA PHE A 146 2.97 18.71 0.58
C PHE A 146 2.25 20.00 0.15
#